data_34e1358b38b18bfd21eedea016c28c13
#
_entry.id   34e1358b38b18bfd21eedea016c28c13
#
_cell.length_a   1.000
_cell.length_b   1.000
_cell.length_c   1.000
_cell.angle_alpha   90.00
_cell.angle_beta   90.00
_cell.angle_gamma   90.00
#
_symmetry.space_group_name_H-M   'P 1'
#
loop_
_entity.id
_entity.type
_entity.pdbx_description
1 polymer ?
#
loop_
_entity_poly.entity_id
_entity_poly.type
_entity_poly.pdbx_seq_one_letter_code
_entity_poly.pdbx_strand_id
1 'polypeptide(L)'
;MLGPRLPARQHWDLVDNDPRLLKAASDARPSNDISLNTIQFDLNGAFEMMLDRPADIVTTSALLDLVSESWLDRFTRHAAARELSVYAALTYDGRIDLSPADPMDAAMTTAVNAHQRTDKGFGLALGPSGAVAAISMFEALGYLVLQGTSDWEIGTADQGIQIELLQGWANAAREMKSLPDREIDYWLMRRNAAVDRRASTMRVGHVDFVATPSTIR
;
A
#
# COMPACT_ATOMS: atom_id res chain seq x y z
N MET A 1 11.39 -1.14 -8.62
CA MET A 1 12.23 0.02 -8.29
C MET A 1 12.12 1.07 -9.38
N LEU A 2 11.78 2.33 -9.03
CA LEU A 2 11.69 3.46 -9.96
C LEU A 2 13.07 4.00 -10.38
N GLY A 3 14.03 4.03 -9.44
CA GLY A 3 15.33 4.69 -9.61
C GLY A 3 16.02 4.50 -10.98
N PRO A 4 16.17 3.28 -11.52
CA PRO A 4 16.83 3.07 -12.81
C PRO A 4 16.04 3.57 -14.03
N ARG A 5 14.77 3.93 -13.85
CA ARG A 5 13.87 4.39 -14.92
C ARG A 5 13.70 5.91 -14.93
N LEU A 6 14.26 6.59 -13.94
CA LEU A 6 14.26 8.03 -13.80
C LEU A 6 15.61 8.61 -14.25
N PRO A 7 15.72 9.94 -14.47
CA PRO A 7 16.99 10.59 -14.76
C PRO A 7 18.08 10.19 -13.77
N ALA A 8 19.34 10.14 -14.19
CA ALA A 8 20.45 9.66 -13.37
C ALA A 8 20.59 10.43 -12.06
N ARG A 9 20.51 11.76 -12.10
CA ARG A 9 20.59 12.60 -10.87
C ARG A 9 19.20 12.77 -10.28
N GLN A 10 19.04 12.34 -9.01
CA GLN A 10 17.78 12.38 -8.29
C GLN A 10 17.96 12.96 -6.90
N HIS A 11 16.95 13.70 -6.44
CA HIS A 11 16.81 14.13 -5.06
C HIS A 11 15.46 13.67 -4.52
N TRP A 12 15.47 13.00 -3.35
CA TRP A 12 14.28 12.46 -2.73
C TRP A 12 14.09 13.06 -1.34
N ASP A 13 12.91 13.63 -1.10
CA ASP A 13 12.42 13.94 0.23
C ASP A 13 11.56 12.74 0.68
N LEU A 14 12.05 11.97 1.65
CA LEU A 14 11.34 10.84 2.23
C LEU A 14 10.59 11.32 3.48
N VAL A 15 9.27 11.20 3.43
CA VAL A 15 8.37 11.68 4.48
C VAL A 15 7.72 10.50 5.18
N ASP A 16 7.89 10.39 6.48
CA ASP A 16 7.29 9.36 7.32
C ASP A 16 7.16 9.86 8.76
N ASN A 17 6.25 9.31 9.55
CA ASN A 17 6.14 9.63 10.97
C ASN A 17 7.05 8.74 11.85
N ASP A 18 7.52 7.58 11.35
CA ASP A 18 8.42 6.68 12.09
C ASP A 18 9.90 7.02 11.85
N PRO A 19 10.59 7.59 12.85
CA PRO A 19 12.01 7.93 12.72
C PRO A 19 12.92 6.72 12.48
N ARG A 20 12.48 5.49 12.83
CA ARG A 20 13.25 4.26 12.61
C ARG A 20 13.25 3.90 11.13
N LEU A 21 12.12 4.07 10.43
CA LEU A 21 12.03 3.85 8.98
C LEU A 21 12.84 4.88 8.23
N LEU A 22 12.76 6.16 8.61
CA LEU A 22 13.57 7.23 8.03
C LEU A 22 15.07 6.99 8.23
N LYS A 23 15.47 6.52 9.42
CA LYS A 23 16.86 6.15 9.67
C LYS A 23 17.30 4.98 8.79
N ALA A 24 16.50 3.93 8.69
CA ALA A 24 16.81 2.77 7.84
C ALA A 24 16.97 3.17 6.37
N ALA A 25 16.12 4.08 5.88
CA ALA A 25 16.22 4.61 4.52
C ALA A 25 17.51 5.43 4.32
N SER A 26 17.91 6.26 5.28
CA SER A 26 19.17 7.02 5.24
C SER A 26 20.39 6.10 5.25
N ASP A 27 20.33 5.00 6.01
CA ASP A 27 21.44 4.03 6.13
C ASP A 27 21.58 3.17 4.85
N ALA A 28 20.57 3.09 4.00
CA ALA A 28 20.55 2.23 2.80
C ALA A 28 21.54 2.64 1.69
N ARG A 29 22.22 3.79 1.82
CA ARG A 29 23.24 4.32 0.90
C ARG A 29 22.84 4.19 -0.58
N PRO A 30 22.04 5.12 -1.11
CA PRO A 30 21.71 5.14 -2.52
C PRO A 30 22.98 5.31 -3.37
N SER A 31 22.87 5.09 -4.69
CA SER A 31 23.97 5.37 -5.63
C SER A 31 24.40 6.85 -5.53
N ASN A 32 25.64 7.16 -5.96
CA ASN A 32 26.23 8.51 -5.86
C ASN A 32 25.41 9.61 -6.56
N ASP A 33 24.50 9.24 -7.46
CA ASP A 33 23.64 10.16 -8.20
C ASP A 33 22.28 10.39 -7.52
N ILE A 34 22.01 9.72 -6.41
CA ILE A 34 20.76 9.84 -5.65
C ILE A 34 21.06 10.46 -4.28
N SER A 35 20.48 11.62 -4.00
CA SER A 35 20.50 12.24 -2.67
C SER A 35 19.15 12.00 -1.97
N LEU A 36 19.22 11.68 -0.68
CA LEU A 36 18.05 11.49 0.17
C LEU A 36 18.04 12.53 1.28
N ASN A 37 16.90 13.14 1.49
CA ASN A 37 16.58 13.93 2.67
C ASN A 37 15.41 13.24 3.40
N THR A 38 15.45 13.17 4.73
CA THR A 38 14.41 12.55 5.54
C THR A 38 13.67 13.59 6.35
N ILE A 39 12.34 13.54 6.30
CA ILE A 39 11.47 14.50 6.96
C ILE A 39 10.52 13.71 7.85
N GLN A 40 10.66 13.85 9.16
CA GLN A 40 9.71 13.28 10.09
C GLN A 40 8.45 14.13 10.11
N PHE A 41 7.34 13.59 9.64
CA PHE A 41 6.07 14.30 9.53
C PHE A 41 4.88 13.36 9.63
N ASP A 42 3.84 13.79 10.35
CA ASP A 42 2.57 13.05 10.42
C ASP A 42 1.65 13.46 9.26
N LEU A 43 1.47 12.56 8.31
CA LEU A 43 0.61 12.78 7.14
C LEU A 43 -0.89 12.85 7.48
N ASN A 44 -1.29 12.55 8.71
CA ASN A 44 -2.67 12.76 9.17
C ASN A 44 -3.00 14.25 9.38
N GLY A 45 -1.98 15.08 9.57
CA GLY A 45 -2.12 16.52 9.78
C GLY A 45 -2.23 17.35 8.49
N ALA A 46 -1.48 18.42 8.43
CA ALA A 46 -1.44 19.35 7.29
C ALA A 46 -0.40 18.91 6.24
N PHE A 47 -0.56 17.72 5.68
CA PHE A 47 0.36 17.11 4.71
C PHE A 47 0.55 17.94 3.44
N GLU A 48 -0.38 18.85 3.15
CA GLU A 48 -0.30 19.80 2.03
C GLU A 48 1.02 20.59 2.05
N MET A 49 1.55 20.88 3.24
CA MET A 49 2.85 21.53 3.39
C MET A 49 3.99 20.74 2.74
N MET A 50 3.87 19.41 2.67
CA MET A 50 4.85 18.57 1.99
C MET A 50 4.69 18.66 0.47
N LEU A 51 3.46 18.75 -0.03
CA LEU A 51 3.17 18.92 -1.44
C LEU A 51 3.47 20.35 -1.95
N ASP A 52 3.56 21.34 -1.05
CA ASP A 52 3.97 22.71 -1.38
C ASP A 52 5.47 22.84 -1.69
N ARG A 53 6.26 21.85 -1.34
CA ARG A 53 7.68 21.81 -1.67
C ARG A 53 7.88 21.57 -3.18
N PRO A 54 8.93 22.13 -3.79
CA PRO A 54 9.24 21.83 -5.21
C PRO A 54 9.46 20.34 -5.42
N ALA A 55 8.69 19.75 -6.34
CA ALA A 55 8.82 18.35 -6.72
C ALA A 55 8.39 18.15 -8.18
N ASP A 56 9.07 17.26 -8.89
CA ASP A 56 8.67 16.82 -10.24
C ASP A 56 7.65 15.69 -10.19
N ILE A 57 7.69 14.89 -9.12
CA ILE A 57 6.80 13.75 -8.91
C ILE A 57 6.60 13.51 -7.41
N VAL A 58 5.38 13.16 -7.03
CA VAL A 58 5.04 12.65 -5.72
C VAL A 58 4.87 11.14 -5.81
N THR A 59 5.45 10.41 -4.86
CA THR A 59 5.27 8.96 -4.80
C THR A 59 4.66 8.53 -3.47
N THR A 60 3.75 7.56 -3.52
CA THR A 60 3.24 6.86 -2.34
C THR A 60 3.45 5.35 -2.51
N SER A 61 3.61 4.63 -1.40
CA SER A 61 3.69 3.17 -1.42
C SER A 61 2.96 2.60 -0.23
N ALA A 62 2.03 1.66 -0.47
CA ALA A 62 1.21 1.00 0.55
C ALA A 62 0.53 2.01 1.51
N LEU A 63 -0.03 3.10 0.98
CA LEU A 63 -0.64 4.19 1.75
C LEU A 63 -2.12 4.39 1.43
N LEU A 64 -2.50 4.35 0.13
CA LEU A 64 -3.82 4.84 -0.29
C LEU A 64 -4.98 3.95 0.16
N ASP A 65 -4.72 2.71 0.52
CA ASP A 65 -5.68 1.81 1.16
C ASP A 65 -5.87 2.11 2.66
N LEU A 66 -4.93 2.82 3.29
CA LEU A 66 -4.98 3.16 4.72
C LEU A 66 -5.68 4.49 5.01
N VAL A 67 -5.82 5.36 4.01
CA VAL A 67 -6.36 6.72 4.20
C VAL A 67 -7.88 6.75 4.03
N SER A 68 -8.52 7.77 4.62
CA SER A 68 -9.94 8.04 4.43
C SER A 68 -10.23 8.71 3.09
N GLU A 69 -11.48 8.65 2.66
CA GLU A 69 -11.94 9.34 1.45
C GLU A 69 -11.69 10.86 1.52
N SER A 70 -11.92 11.47 2.68
CA SER A 70 -11.69 12.90 2.88
C SER A 70 -10.22 13.29 2.81
N TRP A 71 -9.32 12.44 3.31
CA TRP A 71 -7.88 12.64 3.17
C TRP A 71 -7.47 12.54 1.70
N LEU A 72 -7.99 11.53 1.00
CA LEU A 72 -7.67 11.30 -0.41
C LEU A 72 -8.20 12.43 -1.31
N ASP A 73 -9.40 12.96 -1.06
CA ASP A 73 -9.94 14.13 -1.78
C ASP A 73 -9.05 15.37 -1.60
N ARG A 74 -8.60 15.65 -0.37
CA ARG A 74 -7.64 16.73 -0.11
C ARG A 74 -6.33 16.51 -0.87
N PHE A 75 -5.78 15.28 -0.83
CA PHE A 75 -4.53 14.94 -1.50
C PHE A 75 -4.63 15.16 -3.01
N THR A 76 -5.65 14.59 -3.66
CA THR A 76 -5.82 14.68 -5.11
C THR A 76 -6.06 16.10 -5.59
N ARG A 77 -6.89 16.89 -4.87
CA ARG A 77 -7.13 18.30 -5.19
C ARG A 77 -5.87 19.15 -5.02
N HIS A 78 -5.11 18.93 -3.96
CA HIS A 78 -3.89 19.70 -3.73
C HIS A 78 -2.82 19.36 -4.76
N ALA A 79 -2.64 18.08 -5.07
CA ALA A 79 -1.74 17.64 -6.14
C ALA A 79 -2.14 18.25 -7.50
N ALA A 80 -3.45 18.27 -7.80
CA ALA A 80 -3.96 18.85 -9.05
C ALA A 80 -3.77 20.37 -9.12
N ALA A 81 -4.00 21.09 -8.02
CA ALA A 81 -3.77 22.53 -7.96
C ALA A 81 -2.30 22.93 -8.17
N ARG A 82 -1.38 21.99 -7.94
CA ARG A 82 0.06 22.13 -8.13
C ARG A 82 0.58 21.48 -9.41
N GLU A 83 -0.31 20.91 -10.22
CA GLU A 83 0.04 20.17 -11.45
C GLU A 83 1.09 19.06 -11.20
N LEU A 84 1.07 18.43 -10.01
CA LEU A 84 2.04 17.40 -9.63
C LEU A 84 1.68 16.06 -10.27
N SER A 85 2.66 15.39 -10.90
CA SER A 85 2.53 14.00 -11.26
C SER A 85 2.57 13.12 -9.99
N VAL A 86 1.74 12.08 -9.95
CA VAL A 86 1.66 11.17 -8.80
C VAL A 86 1.87 9.74 -9.25
N TYR A 87 2.78 9.02 -8.57
CA TYR A 87 2.93 7.58 -8.70
C TYR A 87 2.53 6.90 -7.40
N ALA A 88 1.51 6.08 -7.43
CA ALA A 88 1.09 5.26 -6.30
C ALA A 88 1.42 3.80 -6.56
N ALA A 89 2.14 3.19 -5.64
CA ALA A 89 2.58 1.80 -5.72
C ALA A 89 1.98 0.97 -4.58
N LEU A 90 1.81 -0.32 -4.85
CA LEU A 90 1.44 -1.33 -3.86
C LEU A 90 0.18 -0.96 -3.07
N THR A 91 -0.84 -0.40 -3.75
CA THR A 91 -2.12 -0.16 -3.12
C THR A 91 -2.92 -1.46 -3.10
N TYR A 92 -3.19 -1.98 -1.91
CA TYR A 92 -3.94 -3.23 -1.72
C TYR A 92 -5.35 -3.14 -2.31
N ASP A 93 -5.75 -4.14 -3.09
CA ASP A 93 -7.02 -4.14 -3.83
C ASP A 93 -8.05 -5.17 -3.31
N GLY A 94 -7.73 -5.89 -2.25
CA GLY A 94 -8.64 -6.84 -1.60
C GLY A 94 -8.52 -8.29 -2.08
N ARG A 95 -7.72 -8.57 -3.11
CA ARG A 95 -7.52 -9.93 -3.60
C ARG A 95 -6.48 -10.67 -2.76
N ILE A 96 -6.84 -11.84 -2.26
CA ILE A 96 -5.95 -12.77 -1.56
C ILE A 96 -6.24 -14.16 -2.13
N ASP A 97 -5.30 -14.71 -2.88
CA ASP A 97 -5.37 -16.05 -3.43
C ASP A 97 -4.36 -16.95 -2.70
N LEU A 98 -4.83 -18.06 -2.19
CA LEU A 98 -4.02 -19.00 -1.41
C LEU A 98 -4.07 -20.41 -2.03
N SER A 99 -2.91 -21.03 -2.19
CA SER A 99 -2.81 -22.40 -2.65
C SER A 99 -2.01 -23.25 -1.64
N PRO A 100 -2.48 -24.48 -1.32
CA PRO A 100 -3.73 -25.13 -1.74
C PRO A 100 -4.94 -24.40 -1.17
N ALA A 101 -6.12 -24.48 -1.83
CA ALA A 101 -7.33 -23.84 -1.37
C ALA A 101 -7.82 -24.42 -0.02
N ASP A 102 -8.34 -23.59 0.85
CA ASP A 102 -8.98 -23.96 2.11
C ASP A 102 -10.43 -23.42 2.14
N PRO A 103 -11.41 -24.17 2.63
CA PRO A 103 -12.81 -23.71 2.68
C PRO A 103 -13.03 -22.40 3.41
N MET A 104 -12.15 -22.05 4.34
CA MET A 104 -12.24 -20.81 5.13
C MET A 104 -11.61 -19.59 4.45
N ASP A 105 -10.88 -19.73 3.35
CA ASP A 105 -10.14 -18.63 2.71
C ASP A 105 -11.03 -17.44 2.36
N ALA A 106 -12.18 -17.70 1.76
CA ALA A 106 -13.11 -16.64 1.39
C ALA A 106 -13.66 -15.87 2.60
N ALA A 107 -13.97 -16.57 3.69
CA ALA A 107 -14.43 -15.95 4.91
C ALA A 107 -13.32 -15.12 5.59
N MET A 108 -12.08 -15.64 5.60
CA MET A 108 -10.91 -14.94 6.12
C MET A 108 -10.60 -13.69 5.29
N THR A 109 -10.59 -13.78 3.95
CA THR A 109 -10.41 -12.63 3.06
C THR A 109 -11.47 -11.55 3.31
N THR A 110 -12.73 -11.96 3.50
CA THR A 110 -13.82 -11.02 3.83
C THR A 110 -13.56 -10.29 5.15
N ALA A 111 -13.13 -11.01 6.19
CA ALA A 111 -12.81 -10.43 7.49
C ALA A 111 -11.60 -9.48 7.42
N VAL A 112 -10.54 -9.86 6.69
CA VAL A 112 -9.37 -9.01 6.44
C VAL A 112 -9.78 -7.74 5.71
N ASN A 113 -10.56 -7.84 4.64
CA ASN A 113 -11.04 -6.68 3.87
C ASN A 113 -11.94 -5.74 4.69
N ALA A 114 -12.72 -6.29 5.61
CA ALA A 114 -13.49 -5.49 6.56
C ALA A 114 -12.56 -4.77 7.55
N HIS A 115 -11.54 -5.45 8.07
CA HIS A 115 -10.55 -4.86 8.95
C HIS A 115 -9.74 -3.75 8.25
N GLN A 116 -9.43 -3.89 6.97
CA GLN A 116 -8.73 -2.84 6.19
C GLN A 116 -9.56 -1.55 6.06
N ARG A 117 -10.88 -1.59 6.29
CA ARG A 117 -11.75 -0.41 6.29
C ARG A 117 -11.92 0.25 7.66
N THR A 118 -11.29 -0.29 8.71
CA THR A 118 -11.28 0.37 10.02
C THR A 118 -10.36 1.59 10.02
N ASP A 119 -10.46 2.42 11.06
CA ASP A 119 -9.57 3.58 11.19
C ASP A 119 -8.09 3.13 11.34
N LYS A 120 -7.25 3.66 10.48
CA LYS A 120 -5.79 3.41 10.44
C LYS A 120 -5.00 4.66 10.85
N GLY A 121 -5.63 5.60 11.55
CA GLY A 121 -5.04 6.87 11.94
C GLY A 121 -5.43 8.04 11.02
N PHE A 122 -6.14 7.76 9.91
CA PHE A 122 -6.60 8.76 8.94
C PHE A 122 -8.14 8.86 8.87
N GLY A 123 -8.85 8.33 9.89
CA GLY A 123 -10.28 8.09 9.84
C GLY A 123 -10.61 6.73 9.21
N LEU A 124 -11.89 6.50 8.86
CA LEU A 124 -12.29 5.24 8.22
C LEU A 124 -11.56 5.06 6.89
N ALA A 125 -10.73 4.02 6.81
CA ALA A 125 -9.90 3.76 5.66
C ALA A 125 -10.72 3.28 4.44
N LEU A 126 -10.25 3.64 3.25
CA LEU A 126 -10.83 3.16 1.99
C LEU A 126 -10.61 1.65 1.80
N GLY A 127 -9.55 1.10 2.39
CA GLY A 127 -9.19 -0.31 2.27
C GLY A 127 -9.05 -0.71 0.80
N PRO A 128 -9.60 -1.86 0.39
CA PRO A 128 -9.53 -2.35 -0.98
C PRO A 128 -10.06 -1.39 -2.07
N SER A 129 -10.75 -0.34 -1.70
CA SER A 129 -11.28 0.65 -2.66
C SER A 129 -10.33 1.81 -2.91
N GLY A 130 -9.20 1.89 -2.19
CA GLY A 130 -8.27 3.03 -2.22
C GLY A 130 -7.75 3.37 -3.62
N ALA A 131 -7.26 2.37 -4.37
CA ALA A 131 -6.75 2.59 -5.73
C ALA A 131 -7.84 3.09 -6.68
N VAL A 132 -9.02 2.44 -6.70
CA VAL A 132 -10.14 2.81 -7.56
C VAL A 132 -10.64 4.22 -7.25
N ALA A 133 -10.76 4.57 -5.98
CA ALA A 133 -11.15 5.92 -5.55
C ALA A 133 -10.14 6.98 -6.00
N ALA A 134 -8.84 6.72 -5.79
CA ALA A 134 -7.79 7.65 -6.20
C ALA A 134 -7.76 7.88 -7.71
N ILE A 135 -7.84 6.81 -8.50
CA ILE A 135 -7.87 6.88 -9.97
C ILE A 135 -9.07 7.73 -10.42
N SER A 136 -10.28 7.42 -9.93
CA SER A 136 -11.48 8.15 -10.28
C SER A 136 -11.41 9.64 -9.90
N MET A 137 -10.83 9.97 -8.74
CA MET A 137 -10.65 11.37 -8.32
C MET A 137 -9.65 12.12 -9.22
N PHE A 138 -8.53 11.49 -9.60
CA PHE A 138 -7.57 12.12 -10.53
C PHE A 138 -8.15 12.30 -11.92
N GLU A 139 -8.87 11.31 -12.46
CA GLU A 139 -9.56 11.42 -13.76
C GLU A 139 -10.60 12.55 -13.75
N ALA A 140 -11.38 12.67 -12.67
CA ALA A 140 -12.35 13.77 -12.51
C ALA A 140 -11.69 15.16 -12.45
N LEU A 141 -10.43 15.24 -12.03
CA LEU A 141 -9.60 16.45 -12.01
C LEU A 141 -8.85 16.70 -13.34
N GLY A 142 -9.11 15.88 -14.37
CA GLY A 142 -8.54 16.04 -15.70
C GLY A 142 -7.16 15.44 -15.88
N TYR A 143 -6.75 14.53 -14.99
CA TYR A 143 -5.49 13.78 -15.13
C TYR A 143 -5.63 12.62 -16.11
N LEU A 144 -4.54 12.32 -16.79
CA LEU A 144 -4.36 11.04 -17.49
C LEU A 144 -3.84 10.02 -16.49
N VAL A 145 -4.53 8.88 -16.39
CA VAL A 145 -4.13 7.81 -15.46
C VAL A 145 -3.78 6.54 -16.22
N LEU A 146 -2.59 6.01 -15.94
CA LEU A 146 -2.17 4.68 -16.36
C LEU A 146 -2.08 3.80 -15.11
N GLN A 147 -2.70 2.61 -15.16
CA GLN A 147 -2.71 1.68 -14.05
C GLN A 147 -2.29 0.27 -14.47
N GLY A 148 -1.84 -0.52 -13.51
CA GLY A 148 -1.49 -1.92 -13.71
C GLY A 148 -1.50 -2.69 -12.40
N THR A 149 -1.54 -4.02 -12.49
CA THR A 149 -1.40 -4.89 -11.33
C THR A 149 0.06 -5.00 -10.91
N SER A 150 0.30 -5.00 -9.60
CA SER A 150 1.61 -5.18 -8.97
C SER A 150 1.56 -6.23 -7.86
N ASP A 151 0.84 -7.31 -8.11
CA ASP A 151 0.57 -8.36 -7.14
C ASP A 151 1.86 -8.91 -6.51
N TRP A 152 1.82 -9.18 -5.23
CA TRP A 152 2.85 -9.98 -4.59
C TRP A 152 2.63 -11.45 -4.94
N GLU A 153 3.62 -12.05 -5.59
CA GLU A 153 3.69 -13.49 -5.86
C GLU A 153 4.67 -14.12 -4.85
N ILE A 154 4.12 -14.80 -3.85
CA ILE A 154 4.89 -15.36 -2.73
C ILE A 154 4.98 -16.87 -2.90
N GLY A 155 6.19 -17.36 -3.20
CA GLY A 155 6.46 -18.75 -3.51
C GLY A 155 6.71 -19.62 -2.29
N THR A 156 6.92 -20.90 -2.55
CA THR A 156 7.15 -21.93 -1.51
C THR A 156 8.47 -21.74 -0.75
N ALA A 157 9.40 -20.92 -1.27
CA ALA A 157 10.65 -20.57 -0.60
C ALA A 157 10.50 -19.45 0.43
N ASP A 158 9.44 -18.66 0.34
CA ASP A 158 9.23 -17.43 1.09
C ASP A 158 8.45 -17.67 2.41
N GLN A 159 8.82 -18.73 3.14
CA GLN A 159 8.08 -19.20 4.33
C GLN A 159 7.92 -18.10 5.39
N GLY A 160 8.95 -17.29 5.62
CA GLY A 160 8.92 -16.25 6.65
C GLY A 160 7.80 -15.24 6.43
N ILE A 161 7.73 -14.64 5.25
CA ILE A 161 6.67 -13.66 4.93
C ILE A 161 5.28 -14.32 4.88
N GLN A 162 5.18 -15.58 4.43
CA GLN A 162 3.89 -16.30 4.45
C GLN A 162 3.35 -16.43 5.88
N ILE A 163 4.19 -16.85 6.83
CA ILE A 163 3.80 -16.99 8.24
C ILE A 163 3.37 -15.66 8.84
N GLU A 164 4.12 -14.58 8.58
CA GLU A 164 3.77 -13.24 9.07
C GLU A 164 2.45 -12.74 8.52
N LEU A 165 2.19 -12.91 7.22
CA LEU A 165 0.92 -12.53 6.61
C LEU A 165 -0.25 -13.33 7.18
N LEU A 166 -0.12 -14.66 7.28
CA LEU A 166 -1.16 -15.53 7.84
C LEU A 166 -1.50 -15.16 9.28
N GLN A 167 -0.49 -14.87 10.10
CA GLN A 167 -0.68 -14.42 11.47
C GLN A 167 -1.36 -13.06 11.53
N GLY A 168 -0.95 -12.11 10.69
CA GLY A 168 -1.55 -10.79 10.58
C GLY A 168 -3.03 -10.87 10.18
N TRP A 169 -3.37 -11.67 9.18
CA TRP A 169 -4.75 -11.89 8.76
C TRP A 169 -5.61 -12.56 9.82
N ALA A 170 -5.05 -13.56 10.54
CA ALA A 170 -5.74 -14.19 11.66
C ALA A 170 -6.06 -13.18 12.78
N ASN A 171 -5.12 -12.28 13.10
CA ASN A 171 -5.34 -11.24 14.09
C ASN A 171 -6.41 -10.24 13.62
N ALA A 172 -6.34 -9.77 12.37
CA ALA A 172 -7.35 -8.90 11.79
C ALA A 172 -8.76 -9.52 11.83
N ALA A 173 -8.88 -10.82 11.50
CA ALA A 173 -10.15 -11.53 11.57
C ALA A 173 -10.70 -11.63 13.00
N ARG A 174 -9.84 -11.85 14.02
CA ARG A 174 -10.25 -11.85 15.43
C ARG A 174 -10.75 -10.49 15.89
N GLU A 175 -10.06 -9.41 15.50
CA GLU A 175 -10.48 -8.04 15.83
C GLU A 175 -11.87 -7.71 15.26
N MET A 176 -12.19 -8.21 14.07
CA MET A 176 -13.51 -8.03 13.45
C MET A 176 -14.63 -8.82 14.13
N LYS A 177 -14.31 -9.87 14.91
CA LYS A 177 -15.28 -10.72 15.61
C LYS A 177 -16.39 -11.29 14.71
N SER A 178 -16.11 -11.42 13.43
CA SER A 178 -17.06 -11.94 12.41
C SER A 178 -16.99 -13.45 12.27
N LEU A 179 -15.93 -14.07 12.77
CA LEU A 179 -15.69 -15.52 12.74
C LEU A 179 -15.36 -16.01 14.16
N PRO A 180 -15.73 -17.26 14.51
CA PRO A 180 -15.33 -17.85 15.77
C PRO A 180 -13.80 -18.04 15.84
N ASP A 181 -13.18 -17.66 16.97
CA ASP A 181 -11.72 -17.77 17.17
C ASP A 181 -11.20 -19.17 16.88
N ARG A 182 -11.96 -20.21 17.30
CA ARG A 182 -11.61 -21.61 17.03
C ARG A 182 -11.48 -21.93 15.54
N GLU A 183 -12.33 -21.36 14.69
CA GLU A 183 -12.27 -21.57 13.24
C GLU A 183 -11.07 -20.85 12.63
N ILE A 184 -10.75 -19.64 13.12
CA ILE A 184 -9.56 -18.89 12.73
C ILE A 184 -8.31 -19.70 13.12
N ASP A 185 -8.26 -20.26 14.34
CA ASP A 185 -7.12 -21.07 14.82
C ASP A 185 -6.92 -22.33 13.97
N TYR A 186 -7.98 -23.03 13.60
CA TYR A 186 -7.89 -24.20 12.72
C TYR A 186 -7.45 -23.84 11.31
N TRP A 187 -7.93 -22.72 10.77
CA TRP A 187 -7.47 -22.22 9.48
C TRP A 187 -5.97 -21.90 9.53
N LEU A 188 -5.53 -21.13 10.51
CA LEU A 188 -4.12 -20.75 10.68
C LEU A 188 -3.21 -21.98 10.83
N MET A 189 -3.64 -22.98 11.62
CA MET A 189 -2.92 -24.23 11.79
C MET A 189 -2.74 -24.97 10.46
N ARG A 190 -3.80 -25.10 9.67
CA ARG A 190 -3.73 -25.79 8.35
C ARG A 190 -2.84 -25.01 7.36
N ARG A 191 -2.92 -23.67 7.37
CA ARG A 191 -2.09 -22.83 6.52
C ARG A 191 -0.60 -22.95 6.89
N ASN A 192 -0.26 -22.84 8.17
CA ASN A 192 1.12 -23.02 8.62
C ASN A 192 1.65 -24.42 8.28
N ALA A 193 0.85 -25.45 8.46
CA ALA A 193 1.23 -26.81 8.06
C ALA A 193 1.49 -26.94 6.54
N ALA A 194 0.82 -26.20 5.68
CA ALA A 194 1.13 -26.16 4.25
C ALA A 194 2.43 -25.41 3.96
N VAL A 195 2.70 -24.29 4.68
CA VAL A 195 3.96 -23.55 4.59
C VAL A 195 5.13 -24.43 5.01
N ASP A 196 5.02 -25.13 6.16
CA ASP A 196 6.07 -26.03 6.68
C ASP A 196 6.45 -27.12 5.68
N ARG A 197 5.46 -27.66 4.97
CA ARG A 197 5.66 -28.67 3.92
C ARG A 197 6.14 -28.08 2.58
N ARG A 198 6.36 -26.77 2.50
CA ARG A 198 6.71 -26.05 1.25
C ARG A 198 5.69 -26.30 0.13
N ALA A 199 4.44 -26.43 0.48
CA ALA A 199 3.32 -26.65 -0.45
C ALA A 199 2.40 -25.41 -0.57
N SER A 200 2.75 -24.30 0.09
CA SER A 200 1.96 -23.07 0.10
C SER A 200 2.52 -22.03 -0.88
N THR A 201 1.63 -21.43 -1.66
CA THR A 201 1.88 -20.21 -2.42
C THR A 201 0.78 -19.20 -2.16
N MET A 202 1.09 -17.92 -2.29
CA MET A 202 0.13 -16.84 -2.07
C MET A 202 0.26 -15.79 -3.16
N ARG A 203 -0.87 -15.18 -3.52
CA ARG A 203 -0.91 -13.93 -4.27
C ARG A 203 -1.68 -12.91 -3.46
N VAL A 204 -1.11 -11.72 -3.28
CA VAL A 204 -1.78 -10.58 -2.65
C VAL A 204 -1.92 -9.48 -3.69
N GLY A 205 -3.16 -9.12 -3.99
CA GLY A 205 -3.47 -8.19 -5.06
C GLY A 205 -3.10 -6.74 -4.71
N HIS A 206 -2.43 -6.10 -5.64
CA HIS A 206 -2.10 -4.68 -5.56
C HIS A 206 -2.28 -4.00 -6.91
N VAL A 207 -2.55 -2.71 -6.87
CA VAL A 207 -2.62 -1.83 -8.04
C VAL A 207 -1.58 -0.74 -7.90
N ASP A 208 -0.77 -0.56 -8.95
CA ASP A 208 0.06 0.62 -9.15
C ASP A 208 -0.62 1.53 -10.17
N PHE A 209 -0.49 2.85 -10.01
CA PHE A 209 -0.90 3.78 -11.05
C PHE A 209 0.01 5.01 -11.10
N VAL A 210 0.04 5.63 -12.28
CA VAL A 210 0.63 6.95 -12.50
C VAL A 210 -0.47 7.88 -12.96
N ALA A 211 -0.63 9.01 -12.28
CA ALA A 211 -1.53 10.09 -12.65
C ALA A 211 -0.70 11.31 -13.06
N THR A 212 -0.93 11.83 -14.27
CA THR A 212 -0.22 13.00 -14.82
C THR A 212 -1.20 14.05 -15.28
N PRO A 213 -0.90 15.36 -15.08
CA PRO A 213 -1.72 16.42 -15.64
C PRO A 213 -1.87 16.25 -17.15
N SER A 214 -3.08 16.46 -17.69
CA SER A 214 -3.32 16.32 -19.14
C SER A 214 -2.65 17.40 -19.98
N THR A 215 -2.15 18.46 -19.36
CA THR A 215 -1.39 19.56 -19.99
C THR A 215 0.09 19.44 -19.65
N ILE A 216 0.76 18.38 -20.09
CA ILE A 216 2.22 18.44 -20.21
C ILE A 216 2.51 19.21 -21.50
N ARG A 217 2.92 20.47 -21.34
CA ARG A 217 3.46 21.28 -22.44
C ARG A 217 4.87 20.85 -22.80
#